data_9c5234f798707c020cbca67aeb9569f4
#
_entry.id   9c5234f798707c020cbca67aeb9569f4
#
_cell.length_a   1.000
_cell.length_b   1.000
_cell.length_c   1.000
_cell.angle_alpha   90.00
_cell.angle_beta   90.00
_cell.angle_gamma   90.00
#
_symmetry.space_group_name_H-M   'P 1'
#
loop_
_entity.id
_entity.type
_entity.pdbx_description
1 polymer ?
#
loop_
_entity_poly.entity_id
_entity_poly.type
_entity_poly.pdbx_seq_one_letter_code
_entity_poly.pdbx_strand_id
1 'polypeptide(L)'
;VLNVFFKILASVRLVRQKTLVIPITRIRQMKAKGFRIGKHILAAWLPLFACIGGVFADESTNRLTESEKRSGWELLFDGISLNGFKGYQQNTPGAGWQVIDGAIVRTEAAGDLLTKEMYDSFEIQLEYRISEAGNSGLMFHVSEDGKRPWYSGPEVQIIDNNAGKDGQKAGWLYQLYEPHEKKWVMRIEKAAGLPVKELVDATRPAGEWNHLYLRVTPGSSEVCLNGVSYYKFVIGSDDWKKRVAKSKFSKFEQFGRAGNGHICFQDHGDEVAFRSIKIRRLPEGKLPQEPADGVLGIEAVPAFPGLVWDDWSPVSDDGKPVLPLRPLTVTHAGDRSGRRFIVEQTGRIYVIEKDSQRAKIFLDMRDITRPWKKANEEGLLGLAFHPGFSQTGEFFICYS
;
A
#
# COMPACT_ATOMS: atom_id res chain seq x y z
N VAL A 1 -14.11 -11.98 -6.00
CA VAL A 1 -12.84 -11.84 -6.73
C VAL A 1 -12.90 -12.64 -8.03
N LEU A 2 -13.47 -13.85 -8.04
CA LEU A 2 -13.59 -14.68 -9.25
C LEU A 2 -14.50 -14.07 -10.34
N ASN A 3 -15.55 -13.34 -9.94
CA ASN A 3 -16.52 -12.75 -10.88
C ASN A 3 -16.00 -11.49 -11.62
N VAL A 4 -14.90 -10.88 -11.14
CA VAL A 4 -14.31 -9.68 -11.78
C VAL A 4 -13.38 -10.09 -12.94
N PHE A 5 -12.71 -11.23 -12.83
CA PHE A 5 -11.80 -11.72 -13.88
C PHE A 5 -12.54 -12.11 -15.17
N PHE A 6 -13.76 -12.64 -15.07
CA PHE A 6 -14.55 -13.04 -16.25
C PHE A 6 -15.15 -11.86 -17.04
N LYS A 7 -15.35 -10.68 -16.40
CA LYS A 7 -15.93 -9.51 -17.08
C LYS A 7 -14.90 -8.65 -17.83
N ILE A 8 -13.63 -8.72 -17.48
CA ILE A 8 -12.57 -7.94 -18.16
C ILE A 8 -12.18 -8.59 -19.50
N LEU A 9 -12.42 -9.90 -19.68
CA LEU A 9 -12.09 -10.64 -20.92
C LEU A 9 -13.11 -10.46 -22.05
N ALA A 10 -14.22 -9.80 -21.84
CA ALA A 10 -15.32 -9.73 -22.82
C ALA A 10 -15.21 -8.60 -23.86
N SER A 11 -14.18 -7.75 -23.81
CA SER A 11 -14.05 -6.61 -24.75
C SER A 11 -12.77 -6.55 -25.59
N VAL A 12 -11.94 -7.56 -25.55
CA VAL A 12 -10.78 -7.70 -26.47
C VAL A 12 -11.08 -8.82 -27.47
N ARG A 13 -10.91 -8.54 -28.77
CA ARG A 13 -11.11 -9.47 -29.88
C ARG A 13 -10.61 -10.87 -29.54
N LEU A 14 -11.46 -11.89 -29.72
CA LEU A 14 -11.22 -13.30 -29.44
C LEU A 14 -9.88 -13.81 -30.00
N VAL A 15 -8.81 -13.66 -29.23
CA VAL A 15 -7.72 -14.63 -29.24
C VAL A 15 -8.18 -15.74 -28.30
N ARG A 16 -8.30 -16.97 -28.75
CA ARG A 16 -8.70 -18.11 -27.91
C ARG A 16 -7.65 -18.32 -26.83
N GLN A 17 -7.81 -17.66 -25.69
CA GLN A 17 -7.00 -17.91 -24.50
C GLN A 17 -7.56 -19.15 -23.79
N LYS A 18 -6.70 -20.10 -23.48
CA LYS A 18 -7.05 -21.30 -22.72
C LYS A 18 -6.48 -21.16 -21.32
N THR A 19 -7.32 -21.34 -20.30
CA THR A 19 -6.88 -21.44 -18.90
C THR A 19 -6.81 -22.92 -18.55
N LEU A 20 -5.64 -23.38 -18.10
CA LEU A 20 -5.42 -24.76 -17.68
C LEU A 20 -5.14 -24.77 -16.16
N VAL A 21 -5.89 -25.60 -15.43
CA VAL A 21 -5.66 -25.90 -14.02
C VAL A 21 -4.90 -27.22 -13.94
N ILE A 22 -3.71 -27.20 -13.34
CA ILE A 22 -2.87 -28.41 -13.21
C ILE A 22 -2.66 -28.72 -11.72
N PRO A 23 -3.29 -29.78 -11.17
CA PRO A 23 -2.97 -30.30 -9.84
C PRO A 23 -1.59 -30.98 -9.85
N ILE A 24 -0.78 -30.77 -8.82
CA ILE A 24 0.57 -31.38 -8.68
C ILE A 24 0.54 -32.90 -8.78
N THR A 25 -0.54 -33.54 -8.37
CA THR A 25 -0.71 -35.00 -8.49
C THR A 25 -0.58 -35.52 -9.94
N ARG A 26 -0.94 -34.73 -10.93
CA ARG A 26 -0.76 -35.09 -12.37
C ARG A 26 0.68 -34.92 -12.84
N ILE A 27 1.42 -33.96 -12.32
CA ILE A 27 2.84 -33.73 -12.68
C ILE A 27 3.71 -34.90 -12.21
N ARG A 28 3.40 -35.52 -11.07
CA ARG A 28 4.11 -36.72 -10.59
C ARG A 28 3.88 -37.95 -11.47
N GLN A 29 2.71 -38.09 -12.11
CA GLN A 29 2.44 -39.21 -13.01
C GLN A 29 3.20 -39.10 -14.34
N MET A 30 3.54 -37.92 -14.80
CA MET A 30 4.33 -37.73 -16.02
C MET A 30 5.83 -37.99 -15.83
N LYS A 31 6.34 -37.99 -14.57
CA LYS A 31 7.75 -38.32 -14.23
C LYS A 31 7.96 -39.76 -13.70
N ALA A 32 6.88 -40.54 -13.51
CA ALA A 32 6.97 -41.85 -12.84
C ALA A 32 7.21 -43.03 -13.78
N LYS A 33 7.89 -42.84 -14.90
CA LYS A 33 8.47 -43.96 -15.63
C LYS A 33 9.99 -44.02 -15.37
N GLY A 34 10.33 -44.64 -14.24
CA GLY A 34 11.69 -45.03 -13.89
C GLY A 34 12.21 -44.40 -12.60
N PHE A 35 11.87 -44.97 -11.45
CA PHE A 35 12.79 -45.14 -10.33
C PHE A 35 12.10 -45.90 -9.18
N ARG A 36 12.70 -47.02 -8.75
CA ARG A 36 12.33 -47.78 -7.55
C ARG A 36 12.97 -47.10 -6.34
N ILE A 37 12.20 -46.81 -5.30
CA ILE A 37 12.75 -46.39 -3.99
C ILE A 37 12.17 -47.32 -2.88
N GLY A 38 13.11 -47.89 -2.14
CA GLY A 38 12.83 -48.77 -1.01
C GLY A 38 12.29 -48.01 0.22
N LYS A 39 11.49 -48.74 0.99
CA LYS A 39 10.89 -48.28 2.25
C LYS A 39 11.92 -48.31 3.36
N HIS A 40 12.05 -47.25 4.16
CA HIS A 40 12.45 -47.36 5.57
C HIS A 40 11.58 -46.44 6.41
N ILE A 41 10.97 -47.06 7.40
CA ILE A 41 10.20 -46.50 8.52
C ILE A 41 11.21 -45.98 9.55
N LEU A 42 11.06 -44.74 10.04
CA LEU A 42 11.53 -44.38 11.38
C LEU A 42 10.54 -43.44 12.06
N ALA A 43 10.23 -43.83 13.30
CA ALA A 43 9.22 -43.24 14.17
C ALA A 43 9.78 -42.07 15.00
N ALA A 44 8.88 -41.13 15.27
CA ALA A 44 8.72 -40.29 16.47
C ALA A 44 9.94 -39.68 17.18
N TRP A 45 9.86 -38.36 17.34
CA TRP A 45 10.01 -37.65 18.63
C TRP A 45 9.49 -36.21 18.44
N LEU A 46 8.41 -35.86 19.12
CA LEU A 46 7.92 -34.49 19.29
C LEU A 46 8.65 -33.86 20.50
N PRO A 47 9.19 -32.65 20.37
CA PRO A 47 9.28 -31.77 21.52
C PRO A 47 8.17 -30.72 21.43
N LEU A 48 7.45 -30.63 22.52
CA LEU A 48 6.47 -29.64 22.88
C LEU A 48 7.19 -28.27 22.97
N PHE A 49 7.15 -27.43 21.91
CA PHE A 49 7.56 -26.06 22.02
C PHE A 49 6.33 -25.23 22.36
N ALA A 50 6.30 -24.72 23.59
CA ALA A 50 5.39 -23.64 23.99
C ALA A 50 5.66 -22.43 23.10
N CYS A 51 4.67 -22.06 22.27
CA CYS A 51 4.67 -20.79 21.54
C CYS A 51 4.55 -19.65 22.55
N ILE A 52 5.68 -19.09 22.95
CA ILE A 52 5.73 -17.71 23.43
C ILE A 52 5.57 -16.88 22.17
N GLY A 53 4.36 -16.41 21.90
CA GLY A 53 4.06 -15.43 20.85
C GLY A 53 4.68 -14.08 21.22
N GLY A 54 5.96 -13.91 20.94
CA GLY A 54 6.57 -12.61 20.87
C GLY A 54 5.99 -11.91 19.64
N VAL A 55 5.17 -10.89 19.84
CA VAL A 55 4.86 -9.90 18.80
C VAL A 55 6.18 -9.23 18.47
N PHE A 56 6.83 -9.65 17.39
CA PHE A 56 7.94 -8.89 16.83
C PHE A 56 7.33 -7.59 16.31
N ALA A 57 7.54 -6.49 17.02
CA ALA A 57 7.30 -5.17 16.47
C ALA A 57 8.08 -5.09 15.15
N ASP A 58 7.42 -4.65 14.09
CA ASP A 58 8.06 -4.41 12.80
C ASP A 58 9.23 -3.43 13.05
N GLU A 59 10.46 -3.87 12.81
CA GLU A 59 11.69 -3.08 13.09
C GLU A 59 11.71 -1.75 12.34
N SER A 60 10.82 -1.54 11.38
CA SER A 60 10.66 -0.29 10.62
C SER A 60 9.75 0.74 11.29
N THR A 61 8.95 0.36 12.27
CA THR A 61 7.98 1.24 12.95
C THR A 61 8.68 2.33 13.77
N ASN A 62 8.21 3.58 13.68
CA ASN A 62 8.76 4.76 14.37
C ASN A 62 10.26 4.99 14.11
N ARG A 63 10.70 4.74 12.89
CA ARG A 63 12.09 4.98 12.47
C ARG A 63 12.13 5.69 11.13
N LEU A 64 13.16 6.48 10.93
CA LEU A 64 13.49 7.07 9.63
C LEU A 64 14.49 6.18 8.93
N THR A 65 14.25 5.91 7.68
CA THR A 65 15.27 5.35 6.78
C THR A 65 16.38 6.36 6.54
N GLU A 66 17.55 5.92 6.10
CA GLU A 66 18.65 6.82 5.75
C GLU A 66 18.28 7.78 4.60
N SER A 67 17.43 7.34 3.68
CA SER A 67 16.90 8.20 2.61
C SER A 67 15.98 9.30 3.17
N GLU A 68 15.07 8.95 4.08
CA GLU A 68 14.19 9.94 4.73
C GLU A 68 14.98 10.98 5.51
N LYS A 69 16.00 10.55 6.28
CA LYS A 69 16.90 11.48 7.01
C LYS A 69 17.59 12.46 6.05
N ARG A 70 18.17 11.95 4.97
CA ARG A 70 18.83 12.80 3.95
C ARG A 70 17.85 13.75 3.25
N SER A 71 16.59 13.34 3.12
CA SER A 71 15.53 14.15 2.51
C SER A 71 14.88 15.14 3.48
N GLY A 72 15.39 15.27 4.71
CA GLY A 72 14.92 16.22 5.70
C GLY A 72 13.64 15.82 6.44
N TRP A 73 13.30 14.53 6.44
CA TRP A 73 12.23 14.01 7.28
C TRP A 73 12.66 13.96 8.75
N GLU A 74 11.75 14.30 9.63
CA GLU A 74 11.88 14.24 11.07
C GLU A 74 10.83 13.29 11.64
N LEU A 75 11.18 12.60 12.73
CA LEU A 75 10.26 11.73 13.45
C LEU A 75 9.55 12.54 14.51
N LEU A 76 8.23 12.72 14.39
CA LEU A 76 7.43 13.42 15.40
C LEU A 76 7.13 12.56 16.62
N PHE A 77 7.12 11.26 16.48
CA PHE A 77 6.84 10.30 17.54
C PHE A 77 7.90 9.20 17.55
N ASP A 78 8.57 9.06 18.68
CA ASP A 78 9.67 8.11 18.88
C ASP A 78 9.23 6.68 19.22
N GLY A 79 7.91 6.46 19.37
CA GLY A 79 7.35 5.17 19.80
C GLY A 79 7.34 4.97 21.33
N ILE A 80 7.85 5.93 22.11
CA ILE A 80 8.09 5.76 23.54
C ILE A 80 7.42 6.88 24.36
N SER A 81 7.45 8.12 23.87
CA SER A 81 7.02 9.27 24.65
C SER A 81 6.16 10.26 23.87
N LEU A 82 5.33 11.02 24.60
CA LEU A 82 4.53 12.12 24.05
C LEU A 82 5.23 13.49 24.20
N ASN A 83 6.56 13.52 24.33
CA ASN A 83 7.32 14.74 24.60
C ASN A 83 7.14 15.83 23.53
N GLY A 84 6.90 15.45 22.28
CA GLY A 84 6.62 16.37 21.16
C GLY A 84 5.19 16.91 21.11
N PHE A 85 4.33 16.52 22.07
CA PHE A 85 2.90 16.81 22.04
C PHE A 85 2.42 17.55 23.28
N LYS A 86 1.24 18.16 23.15
CA LYS A 86 0.49 18.85 24.23
C LYS A 86 -1.02 18.71 23.97
N GLY A 87 -1.85 19.03 24.93
CA GLY A 87 -3.30 19.16 24.72
C GLY A 87 -3.67 20.53 24.12
N TYR A 88 -4.85 20.63 23.51
CA TYR A 88 -5.37 21.93 23.03
C TYR A 88 -5.53 22.90 24.19
N GLN A 89 -4.88 24.06 24.12
CA GLN A 89 -4.81 25.08 25.19
C GLN A 89 -4.27 24.52 26.51
N GLN A 90 -3.43 23.50 26.46
CA GLN A 90 -2.78 22.90 27.64
C GLN A 90 -1.30 22.66 27.37
N ASN A 91 -0.50 22.56 28.43
CA ASN A 91 0.96 22.36 28.29
C ASN A 91 1.36 20.87 28.14
N THR A 92 0.48 19.96 28.52
CA THR A 92 0.71 18.50 28.49
C THR A 92 -0.43 17.78 27.79
N PRO A 93 -0.19 16.63 27.19
CA PRO A 93 -1.26 15.77 26.68
C PRO A 93 -2.24 15.36 27.78
N GLY A 94 -3.52 15.20 27.44
CA GLY A 94 -4.50 14.61 28.33
C GLY A 94 -4.16 13.15 28.66
N ALA A 95 -4.51 12.70 29.88
CA ALA A 95 -4.12 11.37 30.38
C ALA A 95 -4.62 10.19 29.55
N GLY A 96 -5.74 10.37 28.80
CA GLY A 96 -6.29 9.35 27.90
C GLY A 96 -5.48 9.13 26.62
N TRP A 97 -4.49 9.96 26.32
CA TRP A 97 -3.49 9.68 25.31
C TRP A 97 -2.34 8.89 25.91
N GLN A 98 -2.20 7.64 25.53
CA GLN A 98 -1.18 6.73 26.07
C GLN A 98 -0.30 6.17 24.96
N VAL A 99 0.93 5.77 25.32
CA VAL A 99 1.80 5.03 24.41
C VAL A 99 1.64 3.53 24.70
N ILE A 100 1.10 2.80 23.74
CA ILE A 100 0.87 1.35 23.83
C ILE A 100 1.44 0.68 22.59
N ASP A 101 2.32 -0.28 22.76
CA ASP A 101 2.95 -1.06 21.68
C ASP A 101 3.56 -0.17 20.57
N GLY A 102 4.21 0.93 20.97
CA GLY A 102 4.84 1.85 20.03
C GLY A 102 3.85 2.73 19.25
N ALA A 103 2.61 2.83 19.67
CA ALA A 103 1.60 3.72 19.09
C ALA A 103 1.06 4.72 20.13
N ILE A 104 0.70 5.91 19.70
CA ILE A 104 -0.12 6.84 20.45
C ILE A 104 -1.56 6.35 20.36
N VAL A 105 -2.16 5.97 21.48
CA VAL A 105 -3.52 5.42 21.54
C VAL A 105 -4.40 6.33 22.41
N ARG A 106 -5.55 6.68 21.89
CA ARG A 106 -6.62 7.30 22.66
C ARG A 106 -7.39 6.21 23.38
N THR A 107 -7.24 6.08 24.70
CA THR A 107 -7.87 5.04 25.53
C THR A 107 -9.11 5.53 26.26
N GLU A 108 -9.13 6.81 26.64
CA GLU A 108 -10.25 7.47 27.32
C GLU A 108 -10.30 8.96 26.97
N ALA A 109 -11.29 9.68 27.45
CA ALA A 109 -11.44 11.11 27.18
C ALA A 109 -10.17 11.89 27.56
N ALA A 110 -9.55 12.55 26.59
CA ALA A 110 -8.25 13.21 26.73
C ALA A 110 -8.22 14.63 26.16
N GLY A 111 -9.21 15.01 25.36
CA GLY A 111 -9.14 16.20 24.54
C GLY A 111 -8.17 16.06 23.36
N ASP A 112 -8.20 17.03 22.47
CA ASP A 112 -7.41 17.00 21.25
C ASP A 112 -5.90 17.08 21.53
N LEU A 113 -5.10 16.27 20.83
CA LEU A 113 -3.65 16.19 20.98
C LEU A 113 -2.98 17.02 19.87
N LEU A 114 -2.13 17.98 20.25
CA LEU A 114 -1.42 18.87 19.34
C LEU A 114 0.07 18.60 19.34
N THR A 115 0.74 18.85 18.22
CA THR A 115 2.20 19.03 18.22
C THR A 115 2.56 20.27 19.03
N LYS A 116 3.70 20.27 19.74
CA LYS A 116 4.23 21.49 20.37
C LYS A 116 4.72 22.50 19.33
N GLU A 117 5.34 21.99 18.28
CA GLU A 117 5.82 22.78 17.16
C GLU A 117 4.67 23.16 16.22
N MET A 118 4.85 24.27 15.53
CA MET A 118 3.95 24.77 14.49
C MET A 118 4.59 24.61 13.11
N TYR A 119 3.75 24.44 12.09
CA TYR A 119 4.17 24.18 10.72
C TYR A 119 3.37 25.06 9.75
N ASP A 120 4.07 25.66 8.79
CA ASP A 120 3.48 26.45 7.69
C ASP A 120 3.34 25.63 6.42
N SER A 121 4.44 25.21 5.83
CA SER A 121 4.50 24.34 4.66
C SER A 121 5.23 23.06 5.04
N PHE A 122 4.59 21.91 4.78
CA PHE A 122 5.10 20.64 5.26
C PHE A 122 4.52 19.47 4.46
N GLU A 123 5.16 18.32 4.66
CA GLU A 123 4.60 16.99 4.41
C GLU A 123 4.55 16.23 5.71
N ILE A 124 3.46 15.55 5.97
CA ILE A 124 3.33 14.60 7.07
C ILE A 124 2.85 13.26 6.55
N GLN A 125 3.43 12.19 7.06
CA GLN A 125 2.95 10.84 6.84
C GLN A 125 2.85 10.11 8.18
N LEU A 126 1.85 9.27 8.30
CA LEU A 126 1.60 8.49 9.51
C LEU A 126 0.78 7.24 9.18
N GLU A 127 0.80 6.29 10.09
CA GLU A 127 -0.17 5.21 10.10
C GLU A 127 -1.20 5.44 11.21
N TYR A 128 -2.48 5.22 10.88
CA TYR A 128 -3.56 5.23 11.86
C TYR A 128 -4.34 3.92 11.83
N ARG A 129 -4.92 3.58 12.96
CA ARG A 129 -5.86 2.47 13.13
C ARG A 129 -7.06 2.97 13.92
N ILE A 130 -8.26 2.81 13.37
CA ILE A 130 -9.52 3.25 13.99
C ILE A 130 -10.33 2.03 14.44
N SER A 131 -11.06 2.15 15.54
CA SER A 131 -12.01 1.13 16.00
C SER A 131 -13.23 1.01 15.09
N GLU A 132 -14.00 -0.09 15.23
CA GLU A 132 -15.31 -0.21 14.58
C GLU A 132 -16.20 0.96 14.99
N ALA A 133 -16.92 1.53 14.01
CA ALA A 133 -17.75 2.72 14.13
C ALA A 133 -17.01 3.96 14.67
N GLY A 134 -15.69 3.90 14.78
CA GLY A 134 -14.86 4.94 15.36
C GLY A 134 -14.73 6.17 14.45
N ASN A 135 -14.51 7.32 15.10
CA ASN A 135 -14.32 8.63 14.47
C ASN A 135 -13.16 9.37 15.12
N SER A 136 -12.34 10.01 14.33
CA SER A 136 -11.21 10.87 14.67
C SER A 136 -10.87 11.76 13.48
N GLY A 137 -9.76 12.51 13.54
CA GLY A 137 -9.32 13.37 12.44
C GLY A 137 -7.89 13.86 12.63
N LEU A 138 -7.25 14.22 11.51
CA LEU A 138 -5.99 14.93 11.48
C LEU A 138 -6.23 16.36 11.01
N MET A 139 -6.10 17.34 11.92
CA MET A 139 -6.23 18.77 11.57
C MET A 139 -4.86 19.38 11.40
N PHE A 140 -4.79 20.41 10.58
CA PHE A 140 -3.54 21.14 10.33
C PHE A 140 -3.78 22.65 10.39
N HIS A 141 -2.71 23.43 10.59
CA HIS A 141 -2.76 24.89 10.80
C HIS A 141 -3.73 25.28 11.93
N VAL A 142 -3.74 24.48 12.99
CA VAL A 142 -4.58 24.77 14.16
C VAL A 142 -3.98 25.93 14.96
N SER A 143 -4.78 26.98 15.20
CA SER A 143 -4.53 28.05 16.15
C SER A 143 -5.23 27.75 17.48
N GLU A 144 -4.62 28.13 18.58
CA GLU A 144 -5.22 28.01 19.91
C GLU A 144 -6.05 29.24 20.35
N ASP A 145 -6.24 30.22 19.47
CA ASP A 145 -7.04 31.43 19.77
C ASP A 145 -8.55 31.15 19.82
N GLY A 146 -8.99 30.03 19.28
CA GLY A 146 -10.41 29.65 19.24
C GLY A 146 -10.82 28.76 20.39
N LYS A 147 -12.13 28.47 20.50
CA LYS A 147 -12.68 27.56 21.52
C LYS A 147 -12.43 26.07 21.17
N ARG A 148 -12.14 25.75 19.93
CA ARG A 148 -11.98 24.39 19.41
C ARG A 148 -10.96 24.38 18.27
N PRO A 149 -10.17 23.32 18.11
CA PRO A 149 -9.18 23.21 17.03
C PRO A 149 -9.78 23.44 15.63
N TRP A 150 -10.94 22.86 15.36
CA TRP A 150 -11.63 22.94 14.09
C TRP A 150 -12.26 24.32 13.76
N TYR A 151 -12.11 25.33 14.63
CA TYR A 151 -12.44 26.73 14.30
C TYR A 151 -11.41 27.34 13.34
N SER A 152 -10.18 26.85 13.36
CA SER A 152 -9.08 27.31 12.52
C SER A 152 -8.54 26.22 11.58
N GLY A 153 -8.40 24.99 12.07
CA GLY A 153 -7.75 23.89 11.39
C GLY A 153 -8.68 23.08 10.49
N PRO A 154 -8.42 23.00 9.17
CA PRO A 154 -9.05 22.02 8.31
C PRO A 154 -8.70 20.59 8.73
N GLU A 155 -9.63 19.67 8.56
CA GLU A 155 -9.57 18.31 9.04
C GLU A 155 -9.57 17.27 7.91
N VAL A 156 -8.56 16.42 7.88
CA VAL A 156 -8.60 15.17 7.12
C VAL A 156 -9.27 14.12 7.99
N GLN A 157 -10.43 13.64 7.54
CA GLN A 157 -11.27 12.72 8.31
C GLN A 157 -10.61 11.37 8.52
N ILE A 158 -10.69 10.84 9.73
CA ILE A 158 -10.31 9.48 10.10
C ILE A 158 -11.55 8.81 10.71
N ILE A 159 -12.15 7.87 9.99
CA ILE A 159 -13.41 7.25 10.38
C ILE A 159 -13.49 5.82 9.84
N ASP A 160 -14.25 4.96 10.52
CA ASP A 160 -14.69 3.71 9.92
C ASP A 160 -15.72 3.99 8.81
N ASN A 161 -15.37 3.72 7.57
CA ASN A 161 -16.23 3.98 6.41
C ASN A 161 -17.54 3.18 6.42
N ASN A 162 -17.60 2.06 7.15
CA ASN A 162 -18.82 1.26 7.27
C ASN A 162 -19.86 1.92 8.16
N ALA A 163 -19.43 2.77 9.12
CA ALA A 163 -20.31 3.49 10.03
C ALA A 163 -20.42 4.99 9.69
N GLY A 164 -19.60 5.49 8.77
CA GLY A 164 -19.57 6.89 8.37
C GLY A 164 -20.89 7.32 7.68
N LYS A 165 -21.38 8.50 8.06
CA LYS A 165 -22.51 9.14 7.38
C LYS A 165 -22.08 9.60 5.98
N ASP A 166 -23.03 9.70 5.05
CA ASP A 166 -22.79 10.27 3.73
C ASP A 166 -22.12 11.64 3.82
N GLY A 167 -21.04 11.83 3.03
CA GLY A 167 -20.23 13.04 3.05
C GLY A 167 -19.18 13.10 4.15
N GLN A 168 -18.96 12.01 4.89
CA GLN A 168 -17.94 11.90 5.95
C GLN A 168 -17.24 10.55 5.83
N LYS A 169 -16.22 10.46 4.98
CA LYS A 169 -15.44 9.25 4.75
C LYS A 169 -13.97 9.50 5.07
N ALA A 170 -13.26 8.45 5.44
CA ALA A 170 -11.84 8.53 5.74
C ALA A 170 -11.03 9.12 4.56
N GLY A 171 -10.10 9.99 4.89
CA GLY A 171 -9.27 10.71 3.92
C GLY A 171 -9.95 11.91 3.25
N TRP A 172 -11.24 12.17 3.47
CA TRP A 172 -11.88 13.40 2.95
C TRP A 172 -11.42 14.62 3.75
N LEU A 173 -11.29 15.78 3.08
CA LEU A 173 -11.18 17.04 3.81
C LEU A 173 -12.59 17.44 4.21
N TYR A 174 -12.87 17.31 5.49
CA TYR A 174 -14.21 17.35 6.06
C TYR A 174 -15.05 18.52 5.54
N GLN A 175 -16.17 18.21 4.88
CA GLN A 175 -17.10 19.15 4.21
C GLN A 175 -16.51 20.01 3.08
N LEU A 176 -15.25 19.78 2.67
CA LEU A 176 -14.60 20.59 1.63
C LEU A 176 -14.25 19.80 0.38
N TYR A 177 -13.48 18.74 0.51
CA TYR A 177 -13.00 17.94 -0.62
C TYR A 177 -13.25 16.46 -0.41
N GLU A 178 -13.71 15.82 -1.45
CA GLU A 178 -13.88 14.35 -1.55
C GLU A 178 -12.89 13.77 -2.56
N PRO A 179 -12.59 12.47 -2.54
CA PRO A 179 -11.77 11.83 -3.55
C PRO A 179 -12.34 12.02 -4.95
N HIS A 180 -11.48 11.96 -5.94
CA HIS A 180 -11.92 11.99 -7.33
C HIS A 180 -12.73 10.73 -7.70
N GLU A 181 -13.54 10.83 -8.72
CA GLU A 181 -14.34 9.73 -9.24
C GLU A 181 -13.43 8.68 -9.92
N LYS A 182 -13.81 7.41 -9.82
CA LYS A 182 -13.15 6.32 -10.54
C LYS A 182 -13.38 6.46 -12.04
N LYS A 183 -12.34 6.80 -12.79
CA LYS A 183 -12.44 7.08 -14.24
C LYS A 183 -13.01 5.93 -15.08
N TRP A 184 -12.81 4.70 -14.66
CA TRP A 184 -13.32 3.52 -15.37
C TRP A 184 -14.83 3.31 -15.16
N VAL A 185 -15.37 3.69 -14.01
CA VAL A 185 -16.80 3.62 -13.72
C VAL A 185 -17.57 4.60 -14.59
N MET A 186 -17.08 5.82 -14.74
CA MET A 186 -17.69 6.82 -15.62
C MET A 186 -17.89 6.33 -17.07
N ARG A 187 -17.04 5.46 -17.60
CA ARG A 187 -17.19 4.89 -18.94
C ARG A 187 -18.33 3.87 -19.00
N ILE A 188 -18.46 3.01 -17.99
CA ILE A 188 -19.49 1.99 -17.92
C ILE A 188 -20.86 2.61 -17.67
N GLU A 189 -20.94 3.57 -16.77
CA GLU A 189 -22.16 4.29 -16.45
C GLU A 189 -22.69 5.12 -17.59
N LYS A 190 -21.80 5.85 -18.28
CA LYS A 190 -22.17 6.62 -19.47
C LYS A 190 -22.68 5.71 -20.60
N ALA A 191 -22.15 4.50 -20.72
CA ALA A 191 -22.61 3.49 -21.65
C ALA A 191 -23.93 2.84 -21.24
N ALA A 192 -24.24 2.77 -19.93
CA ALA A 192 -25.43 2.15 -19.36
C ALA A 192 -26.56 3.16 -19.04
N GLY A 193 -26.32 4.48 -19.18
CA GLY A 193 -27.27 5.52 -18.87
C GLY A 193 -27.59 5.67 -17.36
N LEU A 194 -26.72 5.19 -16.48
CA LEU A 194 -26.89 5.19 -15.03
C LEU A 194 -26.04 6.28 -14.37
N PRO A 195 -26.63 7.14 -13.52
CA PRO A 195 -25.87 8.17 -12.80
C PRO A 195 -25.31 7.62 -11.47
N VAL A 196 -24.31 6.74 -11.51
CA VAL A 196 -23.65 6.29 -10.28
C VAL A 196 -22.31 7.01 -10.12
N LYS A 197 -22.21 7.90 -9.15
CA LYS A 197 -20.98 8.54 -8.75
C LYS A 197 -20.21 7.61 -7.81
N GLU A 198 -19.25 6.89 -8.31
CA GLU A 198 -18.38 6.05 -7.49
C GLU A 198 -17.03 6.75 -7.25
N LEU A 199 -16.77 7.12 -6.00
CA LEU A 199 -15.53 7.74 -5.59
C LEU A 199 -14.44 6.69 -5.33
N VAL A 200 -13.19 7.11 -5.46
CA VAL A 200 -12.06 6.28 -5.03
C VAL A 200 -12.14 6.08 -3.52
N ASP A 201 -12.03 4.83 -3.09
CA ASP A 201 -11.90 4.44 -1.70
C ASP A 201 -10.73 3.46 -1.58
N ALA A 202 -9.69 3.88 -0.86
CA ALA A 202 -8.48 3.10 -0.62
C ALA A 202 -8.35 2.71 0.86
N THR A 203 -9.42 2.87 1.67
CA THR A 203 -9.38 2.52 3.09
C THR A 203 -9.23 1.02 3.31
N ARG A 204 -8.54 0.67 4.39
CA ARG A 204 -8.57 -0.67 4.98
C ARG A 204 -9.65 -0.70 6.06
N PRO A 205 -10.20 -1.87 6.38
CA PRO A 205 -11.21 -2.05 7.42
C PRO A 205 -10.79 -1.49 8.78
N ALA A 206 -11.77 -1.17 9.61
CA ALA A 206 -11.53 -0.85 11.02
C ALA A 206 -10.69 -1.95 11.69
N GLY A 207 -9.79 -1.56 12.59
CA GLY A 207 -8.81 -2.46 13.22
C GLY A 207 -7.53 -2.69 12.40
N GLU A 208 -7.47 -2.29 11.14
CA GLU A 208 -6.27 -2.38 10.31
C GLU A 208 -5.54 -1.02 10.22
N TRP A 209 -4.22 -1.08 10.04
CA TRP A 209 -3.40 0.12 9.85
C TRP A 209 -3.58 0.70 8.47
N ASN A 210 -3.93 1.99 8.40
CA ASN A 210 -4.02 2.81 7.20
C ASN A 210 -2.86 3.80 7.16
N HIS A 211 -2.25 4.02 6.00
CA HIS A 211 -1.22 5.03 5.79
C HIS A 211 -1.83 6.30 5.22
N LEU A 212 -1.71 7.40 5.95
CA LEU A 212 -2.16 8.74 5.56
C LEU A 212 -0.95 9.61 5.23
N TYR A 213 -1.00 10.28 4.09
CA TYR A 213 -0.06 11.31 3.68
C TYR A 213 -0.81 12.60 3.40
N LEU A 214 -0.32 13.69 3.96
CA LEU A 214 -0.81 15.05 3.72
C LEU A 214 0.38 15.95 3.40
N ARG A 215 0.29 16.67 2.28
CA ARG A 215 1.17 17.78 1.93
C ARG A 215 0.38 19.08 1.98
N VAL A 216 0.95 20.09 2.62
CA VAL A 216 0.39 21.45 2.68
C VAL A 216 1.42 22.45 2.22
N THR A 217 1.11 23.16 1.14
CA THR A 217 1.90 24.26 0.62
C THR A 217 1.00 25.37 0.07
N PRO A 218 1.47 26.62 -0.07
CA PRO A 218 0.66 27.71 -0.64
C PRO A 218 0.19 27.44 -2.07
N GLY A 219 0.98 26.71 -2.85
CA GLY A 219 0.69 26.48 -4.27
C GLY A 219 -0.10 25.20 -4.55
N SER A 220 0.05 24.16 -3.74
CA SER A 220 -0.63 22.88 -3.96
C SER A 220 -0.55 21.99 -2.73
N SER A 221 -1.69 21.67 -2.16
CA SER A 221 -1.82 20.69 -1.09
C SER A 221 -2.41 19.38 -1.63
N GLU A 222 -2.13 18.26 -0.99
CA GLU A 222 -2.56 16.94 -1.46
C GLU A 222 -2.80 15.99 -0.30
N VAL A 223 -3.83 15.17 -0.40
CA VAL A 223 -4.09 14.05 0.50
C VAL A 223 -4.00 12.75 -0.26
N CYS A 224 -3.23 11.78 0.30
CA CYS A 224 -3.19 10.41 -0.18
C CYS A 224 -3.54 9.45 0.95
N LEU A 225 -4.29 8.40 0.64
CA LEU A 225 -4.60 7.32 1.57
C LEU A 225 -4.15 5.98 0.97
N ASN A 226 -3.36 5.23 1.72
CA ASN A 226 -2.77 3.95 1.30
C ASN A 226 -2.09 4.01 -0.07
N GLY A 227 -1.34 5.10 -0.33
CA GLY A 227 -0.62 5.34 -1.58
C GLY A 227 -1.47 5.84 -2.74
N VAL A 228 -2.78 6.06 -2.53
CA VAL A 228 -3.70 6.58 -3.56
C VAL A 228 -3.95 8.05 -3.33
N SER A 229 -3.65 8.91 -4.33
CA SER A 229 -3.98 10.34 -4.29
C SER A 229 -5.49 10.52 -4.35
N TYR A 230 -6.07 11.18 -3.36
CA TYR A 230 -7.50 11.41 -3.27
C TYR A 230 -7.91 12.71 -3.97
N TYR A 231 -7.26 13.80 -3.63
CA TYR A 231 -7.50 15.13 -4.20
C TYR A 231 -6.32 16.06 -3.96
N LYS A 232 -6.28 17.13 -4.77
CA LYS A 232 -5.39 18.27 -4.58
C LYS A 232 -6.22 19.51 -4.34
N PHE A 233 -5.68 20.45 -3.55
CA PHE A 233 -6.36 21.69 -3.22
C PHE A 233 -5.35 22.82 -3.00
N VAL A 234 -5.83 24.07 -3.06
CA VAL A 234 -5.04 25.26 -2.77
C VAL A 234 -5.80 26.07 -1.74
N ILE A 235 -5.23 26.21 -0.55
CA ILE A 235 -5.81 27.00 0.55
C ILE A 235 -5.92 28.46 0.08
N GLY A 236 -7.06 29.08 0.36
CA GLY A 236 -7.31 30.48 -0.02
C GLY A 236 -7.62 30.72 -1.49
N SER A 237 -7.62 29.71 -2.36
CA SER A 237 -8.09 29.83 -3.75
C SER A 237 -9.58 30.14 -3.82
N ASP A 238 -10.07 30.55 -5.00
CA ASP A 238 -11.51 30.81 -5.19
C ASP A 238 -12.36 29.53 -5.02
N ASP A 239 -11.84 28.35 -5.42
CA ASP A 239 -12.51 27.08 -5.16
C ASP A 239 -12.59 26.79 -3.66
N TRP A 240 -11.48 26.96 -2.94
CA TRP A 240 -11.45 26.86 -1.48
C TRP A 240 -12.48 27.75 -0.81
N LYS A 241 -12.47 29.06 -1.15
CA LYS A 241 -13.42 30.05 -0.58
C LYS A 241 -14.86 29.68 -0.85
N LYS A 242 -15.19 29.21 -2.06
CA LYS A 242 -16.55 28.75 -2.41
C LYS A 242 -16.98 27.53 -1.59
N ARG A 243 -16.09 26.59 -1.33
CA ARG A 243 -16.37 25.39 -0.51
C ARG A 243 -16.56 25.76 0.94
N VAL A 244 -15.65 26.56 1.51
CA VAL A 244 -15.76 27.06 2.89
C VAL A 244 -17.07 27.82 3.07
N ALA A 245 -17.46 28.70 2.16
CA ALA A 245 -18.70 29.46 2.22
C ALA A 245 -19.96 28.57 2.27
N LYS A 246 -19.91 27.38 1.68
CA LYS A 246 -21.02 26.41 1.66
C LYS A 246 -20.98 25.42 2.86
N SER A 247 -19.93 25.43 3.64
CA SER A 247 -19.72 24.52 4.77
C SER A 247 -20.14 25.16 6.11
N LYS A 248 -20.17 24.35 7.18
CA LYS A 248 -20.35 24.85 8.55
C LYS A 248 -19.25 25.82 8.99
N PHE A 249 -18.12 25.82 8.29
CA PHE A 249 -16.95 26.61 8.62
C PHE A 249 -17.04 28.07 8.15
N SER A 250 -18.05 28.42 7.33
CA SER A 250 -18.26 29.81 6.87
C SER A 250 -18.39 30.83 7.99
N LYS A 251 -18.79 30.41 9.17
CA LYS A 251 -18.96 31.26 10.37
C LYS A 251 -17.67 31.43 11.19
N PHE A 252 -16.59 30.75 10.86
CA PHE A 252 -15.32 30.86 11.57
C PHE A 252 -14.32 31.65 10.73
N GLU A 253 -14.03 32.86 11.17
CA GLU A 253 -13.18 33.80 10.41
C GLU A 253 -11.77 33.25 10.22
N GLN A 254 -11.22 32.54 11.20
CA GLN A 254 -9.86 32.00 11.17
C GLN A 254 -9.71 30.68 10.42
N PHE A 255 -10.82 30.07 9.98
CA PHE A 255 -10.78 28.76 9.36
C PHE A 255 -9.94 28.74 8.07
N GLY A 256 -8.88 27.92 8.07
CA GLY A 256 -7.94 27.78 6.96
C GLY A 256 -7.13 29.03 6.64
N ARG A 257 -6.99 29.98 7.57
CA ARG A 257 -6.25 31.24 7.37
C ARG A 257 -4.97 31.36 8.17
N ALA A 258 -4.74 30.48 9.13
CA ALA A 258 -3.60 30.60 10.05
C ALA A 258 -2.25 30.57 9.33
N GLY A 259 -2.13 29.84 8.21
CA GLY A 259 -0.91 29.74 7.40
C GLY A 259 0.26 29.05 8.10
N ASN A 260 0.32 29.14 9.43
CA ASN A 260 1.23 28.44 10.32
C ASN A 260 0.44 28.01 11.55
N GLY A 261 0.59 26.76 12.00
CA GLY A 261 -0.15 26.26 13.14
C GLY A 261 0.22 24.84 13.51
N HIS A 262 -0.42 24.35 14.55
CA HIS A 262 -0.19 23.01 15.06
C HIS A 262 -0.84 21.95 14.16
N ILE A 263 -0.27 20.74 14.18
CA ILE A 263 -0.93 19.51 13.74
C ILE A 263 -1.72 18.98 14.94
N CYS A 264 -2.98 18.60 14.70
CA CYS A 264 -3.88 18.17 15.76
C CYS A 264 -4.46 16.77 15.44
N PHE A 265 -4.40 15.89 16.40
CA PHE A 265 -5.01 14.56 16.40
C PHE A 265 -6.29 14.63 17.25
N GLN A 266 -7.42 14.38 16.62
CA GLN A 266 -8.73 14.63 17.23
C GLN A 266 -9.10 13.54 18.24
N ASP A 267 -9.53 13.94 19.42
CA ASP A 267 -10.32 13.13 20.36
C ASP A 267 -11.81 13.31 20.05
N HIS A 268 -12.39 12.36 19.29
CA HIS A 268 -13.84 12.36 18.99
C HIS A 268 -14.64 11.41 19.89
N GLY A 269 -13.99 10.76 20.86
CA GLY A 269 -14.64 9.85 21.80
C GLY A 269 -14.31 8.37 21.57
N ASP A 270 -13.84 8.01 20.39
CA ASP A 270 -13.58 6.64 20.00
C ASP A 270 -12.09 6.27 20.09
N GLU A 271 -11.78 4.98 20.20
CA GLU A 271 -10.40 4.50 20.18
C GLU A 271 -9.78 4.71 18.80
N VAL A 272 -8.64 5.37 18.79
CA VAL A 272 -7.79 5.55 17.61
C VAL A 272 -6.33 5.40 18.03
N ALA A 273 -5.53 4.83 17.16
CA ALA A 273 -4.09 4.68 17.35
C ALA A 273 -3.31 5.30 16.20
N PHE A 274 -2.16 5.93 16.51
CA PHE A 274 -1.25 6.56 15.55
C PHE A 274 0.18 6.08 15.76
N ARG A 275 0.91 5.80 14.68
CA ARG A 275 2.33 5.43 14.73
C ARG A 275 3.07 5.89 13.48
N SER A 276 4.38 5.73 13.45
CA SER A 276 5.23 6.09 12.31
C SER A 276 4.98 7.53 11.83
N ILE A 277 4.79 8.46 12.77
CA ILE A 277 4.46 9.85 12.49
C ILE A 277 5.73 10.58 12.09
N LYS A 278 5.84 10.94 10.81
CA LYS A 278 7.00 11.61 10.23
C LYS A 278 6.56 12.90 9.57
N ILE A 279 7.36 13.95 9.73
CA ILE A 279 7.10 15.26 9.11
C ILE A 279 8.34 15.77 8.39
N ARG A 280 8.14 16.55 7.35
CA ARG A 280 9.19 17.29 6.67
C ARG A 280 8.72 18.73 6.45
N ARG A 281 9.52 19.71 6.91
CA ARG A 281 9.27 21.12 6.61
C ARG A 281 9.63 21.42 5.17
N LEU A 282 8.82 22.24 4.50
CA LEU A 282 9.04 22.66 3.12
C LEU A 282 9.35 24.16 3.09
N PRO A 283 10.62 24.57 3.19
CA PRO A 283 10.99 25.98 3.18
C PRO A 283 10.44 26.70 1.94
N GLU A 284 9.86 27.88 2.14
CA GLU A 284 9.22 28.68 1.07
C GLU A 284 8.09 27.95 0.33
N GLY A 285 7.50 26.90 0.90
CA GLY A 285 6.46 26.09 0.26
C GLY A 285 6.93 25.36 -0.99
N LYS A 286 8.24 25.29 -1.22
CA LYS A 286 8.82 24.55 -2.33
C LYS A 286 8.91 23.08 -1.95
N LEU A 287 8.38 22.23 -2.83
CA LEU A 287 8.72 20.82 -2.78
C LEU A 287 10.25 20.72 -2.90
N PRO A 288 10.91 19.86 -2.08
CA PRO A 288 12.28 19.53 -2.38
C PRO A 288 12.31 19.15 -3.86
N GLN A 289 13.20 19.72 -4.60
CA GLN A 289 13.52 19.15 -5.89
C GLN A 289 13.86 17.69 -5.60
N GLU A 290 13.16 16.79 -6.28
CA GLU A 290 13.50 15.38 -6.35
C GLU A 290 15.01 15.27 -6.43
N PRO A 291 15.63 14.27 -5.76
CA PRO A 291 17.01 14.34 -5.29
C PRO A 291 17.84 15.18 -6.24
N ALA A 292 18.48 16.22 -5.71
CA ALA A 292 19.03 17.37 -6.44
C ALA A 292 19.98 17.02 -7.62
N ASP A 293 20.24 15.75 -7.80
CA ASP A 293 21.07 15.13 -8.84
C ASP A 293 20.27 14.36 -9.90
N GLY A 294 18.93 14.34 -9.82
CA GLY A 294 18.08 13.53 -10.71
C GLY A 294 18.25 12.02 -10.49
N VAL A 295 19.01 11.61 -9.50
CA VAL A 295 19.15 10.22 -9.08
C VAL A 295 18.01 9.95 -8.10
N LEU A 296 16.94 9.32 -8.59
CA LEU A 296 16.06 8.57 -7.71
C LEU A 296 16.97 7.71 -6.84
N GLY A 297 16.83 7.78 -5.52
CA GLY A 297 17.58 6.91 -4.59
C GLY A 297 17.26 5.42 -4.78
N ILE A 298 16.88 5.03 -5.98
CA ILE A 298 16.62 3.69 -6.46
C ILE A 298 17.79 3.31 -7.36
N GLU A 299 18.67 2.52 -6.83
CA GLU A 299 19.66 1.82 -7.61
C GLU A 299 19.08 0.50 -8.13
N ALA A 300 19.10 0.30 -9.43
CA ALA A 300 18.76 -1.00 -10.01
C ALA A 300 19.96 -1.93 -9.80
N VAL A 301 19.87 -2.78 -8.81
CA VAL A 301 20.86 -3.85 -8.60
C VAL A 301 20.37 -5.15 -9.22
N PRO A 302 21.24 -5.98 -9.81
CA PRO A 302 20.85 -7.29 -10.28
C PRO A 302 20.25 -8.12 -9.15
N ALA A 303 18.98 -8.48 -9.26
CA ALA A 303 18.27 -9.27 -8.25
C ALA A 303 18.87 -10.68 -8.11
N PHE A 304 19.48 -11.18 -9.16
CA PHE A 304 20.07 -12.52 -9.25
C PHE A 304 21.41 -12.47 -9.97
N PRO A 305 22.45 -11.84 -9.37
CA PRO A 305 23.77 -11.82 -9.99
C PRO A 305 24.32 -13.24 -10.10
N GLY A 306 24.67 -13.66 -11.32
CA GLY A 306 25.19 -15.01 -11.56
C GLY A 306 24.11 -16.11 -11.64
N LEU A 307 22.85 -15.75 -11.89
CA LEU A 307 21.77 -16.74 -12.08
C LEU A 307 22.11 -17.68 -13.27
N VAL A 308 22.12 -18.97 -12.98
CA VAL A 308 22.30 -20.03 -13.98
C VAL A 308 20.96 -20.65 -14.30
N TRP A 309 20.66 -20.79 -15.58
CA TRP A 309 19.42 -21.41 -16.08
C TRP A 309 19.68 -22.87 -16.46
N ASP A 310 18.74 -23.76 -16.18
CA ASP A 310 18.93 -25.21 -16.44
C ASP A 310 19.09 -25.56 -17.92
N ASP A 311 18.44 -24.83 -18.81
CA ASP A 311 18.39 -25.17 -20.22
C ASP A 311 18.60 -23.97 -21.16
N TRP A 312 19.19 -22.90 -20.62
CA TRP A 312 19.48 -21.70 -21.40
C TRP A 312 20.82 -21.09 -21.01
N SER A 313 21.55 -20.64 -22.02
CA SER A 313 22.76 -19.83 -21.88
C SER A 313 22.72 -18.70 -22.91
N PRO A 314 23.26 -17.53 -22.63
CA PRO A 314 23.31 -16.42 -23.59
C PRO A 314 24.19 -16.73 -24.79
N VAL A 315 25.06 -17.72 -24.65
CA VAL A 315 25.99 -18.18 -25.70
C VAL A 315 25.89 -19.69 -25.80
N SER A 316 25.72 -20.20 -27.01
CA SER A 316 25.75 -21.65 -27.31
C SER A 316 27.19 -22.22 -27.21
N ASP A 317 27.29 -23.55 -27.22
CA ASP A 317 28.58 -24.25 -27.12
C ASP A 317 29.56 -23.91 -28.27
N ASP A 318 29.02 -23.48 -29.43
CA ASP A 318 29.82 -23.03 -30.58
C ASP A 318 30.10 -21.50 -30.55
N GLY A 319 29.85 -20.83 -29.42
CA GLY A 319 30.16 -19.42 -29.19
C GLY A 319 29.20 -18.43 -29.84
N LYS A 320 28.08 -18.88 -30.39
CA LYS A 320 27.07 -17.99 -31.02
C LYS A 320 26.04 -17.47 -30.02
N PRO A 321 25.55 -16.22 -30.18
CA PRO A 321 24.47 -15.70 -29.36
C PRO A 321 23.21 -16.56 -29.50
N VAL A 322 22.63 -16.93 -28.37
CA VAL A 322 21.31 -17.59 -28.29
C VAL A 322 20.22 -16.55 -28.15
N LEU A 323 19.02 -16.85 -28.67
CA LEU A 323 17.87 -15.96 -28.48
C LEU A 323 17.66 -15.67 -26.99
N PRO A 324 17.50 -14.39 -26.60
CA PRO A 324 17.33 -14.01 -25.21
C PRO A 324 16.03 -14.60 -24.65
N LEU A 325 16.09 -15.02 -23.39
CA LEU A 325 14.88 -15.31 -22.63
C LEU A 325 13.98 -14.08 -22.56
N ARG A 326 12.67 -14.32 -22.53
CA ARG A 326 11.65 -13.26 -22.42
C ARG A 326 10.86 -13.41 -21.11
N PRO A 327 11.46 -13.08 -19.96
CA PRO A 327 10.75 -13.12 -18.70
C PRO A 327 9.66 -12.06 -18.67
N LEU A 328 8.44 -12.46 -18.30
CA LEU A 328 7.29 -11.59 -18.21
C LEU A 328 6.98 -11.18 -16.78
N THR A 329 7.19 -12.08 -15.83
CA THR A 329 6.92 -11.82 -14.41
C THR A 329 7.77 -12.69 -13.50
N VAL A 330 8.03 -12.15 -12.31
CA VAL A 330 8.59 -12.87 -11.17
C VAL A 330 7.54 -12.86 -10.06
N THR A 331 7.20 -14.03 -9.52
CA THR A 331 6.19 -14.18 -8.48
C THR A 331 6.59 -15.22 -7.44
N HIS A 332 5.79 -15.38 -6.39
CA HIS A 332 5.96 -16.39 -5.35
C HIS A 332 4.63 -17.07 -5.05
N ALA A 333 4.70 -18.28 -4.48
CA ALA A 333 3.50 -19.07 -4.20
C ALA A 333 2.73 -18.65 -2.93
N GLY A 334 3.24 -17.73 -2.14
CA GLY A 334 2.64 -17.36 -0.83
C GLY A 334 2.77 -18.44 0.25
N ASP A 335 3.52 -19.51 0.00
CA ASP A 335 3.65 -20.70 0.82
C ASP A 335 4.79 -20.62 1.87
N ARG A 336 5.37 -19.45 2.04
CA ARG A 336 6.51 -19.17 2.93
C ARG A 336 7.80 -19.98 2.61
N SER A 337 7.87 -20.66 1.48
CA SER A 337 9.04 -21.43 1.06
C SER A 337 10.23 -20.55 0.64
N GLY A 338 9.99 -19.27 0.37
CA GLY A 338 10.98 -18.35 -0.20
C GLY A 338 11.30 -18.61 -1.67
N ARG A 339 10.61 -19.56 -2.32
CA ARG A 339 10.78 -19.83 -3.75
C ARG A 339 10.25 -18.69 -4.60
N ARG A 340 10.95 -18.40 -5.70
CA ARG A 340 10.55 -17.43 -6.72
C ARG A 340 10.32 -18.15 -8.04
N PHE A 341 9.29 -17.73 -8.77
CA PHE A 341 8.92 -18.33 -10.03
C PHE A 341 9.01 -17.27 -11.12
N ILE A 342 9.65 -17.62 -12.22
CA ILE A 342 9.83 -16.75 -13.39
C ILE A 342 9.02 -17.34 -14.53
N VAL A 343 8.06 -16.58 -15.06
CA VAL A 343 7.29 -16.94 -16.25
C VAL A 343 8.04 -16.43 -17.47
N GLU A 344 8.36 -17.35 -18.37
CA GLU A 344 9.04 -17.05 -19.63
C GLU A 344 8.08 -17.27 -20.80
N GLN A 345 7.98 -16.29 -21.69
CA GLN A 345 6.94 -16.17 -22.71
C GLN A 345 6.89 -17.36 -23.67
N THR A 346 8.01 -18.02 -23.94
CA THR A 346 8.04 -19.15 -24.91
C THR A 346 7.37 -20.40 -24.35
N GLY A 347 7.01 -20.45 -23.07
CA GLY A 347 6.25 -21.54 -22.47
C GLY A 347 6.90 -22.23 -21.29
N ARG A 348 7.90 -21.61 -20.65
CA ARG A 348 8.52 -22.16 -19.45
C ARG A 348 8.20 -21.37 -18.21
N ILE A 349 8.10 -22.08 -17.11
CA ILE A 349 8.14 -21.48 -15.76
C ILE A 349 9.37 -22.04 -15.08
N TYR A 350 10.22 -21.13 -14.62
CA TYR A 350 11.38 -21.49 -13.82
C TYR A 350 11.09 -21.28 -12.35
N VAL A 351 11.72 -22.08 -11.49
CA VAL A 351 11.73 -21.89 -10.04
C VAL A 351 13.16 -21.67 -9.55
N ILE A 352 13.32 -20.66 -8.70
CA ILE A 352 14.55 -20.41 -7.95
C ILE A 352 14.23 -20.73 -6.49
N GLU A 353 14.90 -21.73 -5.93
CA GLU A 353 14.77 -22.06 -4.52
C GLU A 353 15.33 -20.92 -3.65
N LYS A 354 14.90 -20.85 -2.40
CA LYS A 354 15.47 -19.89 -1.45
C LYS A 354 17.00 -20.03 -1.42
N ASP A 355 17.69 -18.91 -1.45
CA ASP A 355 19.17 -18.82 -1.39
C ASP A 355 19.91 -19.52 -2.54
N SER A 356 19.20 -19.90 -3.61
CA SER A 356 19.79 -20.51 -4.81
C SER A 356 20.05 -19.46 -5.89
N GLN A 357 21.11 -19.69 -6.67
CA GLN A 357 21.40 -18.97 -7.91
C GLN A 357 21.17 -19.82 -9.15
N ARG A 358 20.29 -20.81 -9.05
CA ARG A 358 19.94 -21.68 -10.17
C ARG A 358 18.44 -21.64 -10.44
N ALA A 359 18.07 -21.26 -11.66
CA ALA A 359 16.71 -21.31 -12.17
C ALA A 359 16.45 -22.69 -12.79
N LYS A 360 15.71 -23.54 -12.07
CA LYS A 360 15.30 -24.87 -12.51
C LYS A 360 13.99 -24.78 -13.27
N ILE A 361 13.79 -25.65 -14.24
CA ILE A 361 12.50 -25.76 -14.91
C ILE A 361 11.45 -26.31 -13.93
N PHE A 362 10.42 -25.51 -13.64
CA PHE A 362 9.26 -25.91 -12.87
C PHE A 362 8.18 -26.51 -13.75
N LEU A 363 7.92 -25.88 -14.89
CA LEU A 363 6.96 -26.33 -15.90
C LEU A 363 7.46 -25.97 -17.30
N ASP A 364 7.37 -26.93 -18.21
CA ASP A 364 7.64 -26.72 -19.65
C ASP A 364 6.37 -27.00 -20.45
N MET A 365 5.90 -26.00 -21.17
CA MET A 365 4.67 -26.03 -21.96
C MET A 365 4.93 -25.67 -23.43
N ARG A 366 6.17 -25.68 -23.88
CA ARG A 366 6.53 -25.27 -25.22
C ARG A 366 5.80 -26.08 -26.32
N ASP A 367 5.39 -27.30 -26.00
CA ASP A 367 4.62 -28.14 -26.92
C ASP A 367 3.16 -27.71 -27.12
N ILE A 368 2.64 -26.90 -26.17
CA ILE A 368 1.23 -26.45 -26.17
C ILE A 368 1.10 -24.95 -26.33
N THR A 369 2.11 -24.18 -26.02
CA THR A 369 2.13 -22.74 -26.29
C THR A 369 2.54 -22.52 -27.74
N ARG A 370 1.83 -21.67 -28.47
CA ARG A 370 2.24 -21.32 -29.82
C ARG A 370 3.57 -20.59 -29.81
N PRO A 371 4.56 -21.00 -30.61
CA PRO A 371 5.77 -20.25 -30.73
C PRO A 371 5.46 -18.86 -31.28
N TRP A 372 5.88 -17.86 -30.54
CA TRP A 372 5.78 -16.44 -30.88
C TRP A 372 6.39 -16.20 -32.28
N LYS A 373 5.59 -15.73 -33.24
CA LYS A 373 6.07 -15.44 -34.60
C LYS A 373 5.88 -13.99 -35.03
N LYS A 374 4.88 -13.27 -34.52
CA LYS A 374 4.56 -11.91 -35.01
C LYS A 374 3.89 -10.98 -34.01
N ALA A 375 3.36 -11.45 -32.88
CA ALA A 375 2.67 -10.62 -31.92
C ALA A 375 3.23 -10.81 -30.50
N ASN A 376 3.34 -9.74 -29.75
CA ASN A 376 3.88 -9.78 -28.38
C ASN A 376 2.88 -10.34 -27.34
N GLU A 377 1.68 -10.72 -27.76
CA GLU A 377 0.59 -11.15 -26.88
C GLU A 377 0.34 -12.67 -26.94
N GLU A 378 1.23 -13.43 -27.59
CA GLU A 378 1.17 -14.88 -27.69
C GLU A 378 2.17 -15.56 -26.76
N GLY A 379 1.90 -16.82 -26.38
CA GLY A 379 2.76 -17.66 -25.55
C GLY A 379 2.24 -17.86 -24.13
N LEU A 380 3.13 -18.11 -23.18
CA LEU A 380 2.80 -18.21 -21.76
C LEU A 380 2.79 -16.82 -21.13
N LEU A 381 1.62 -16.34 -20.72
CA LEU A 381 1.37 -14.94 -20.39
C LEU A 381 1.21 -14.68 -18.89
N GLY A 382 0.94 -15.70 -18.08
CA GLY A 382 0.71 -15.47 -16.65
C GLY A 382 0.71 -16.73 -15.80
N LEU A 383 0.98 -16.52 -14.52
CA LEU A 383 0.97 -17.51 -13.45
C LEU A 383 0.33 -16.91 -12.20
N ALA A 384 -0.62 -17.62 -11.61
CA ALA A 384 -1.19 -17.30 -10.31
C ALA A 384 -1.29 -18.55 -9.45
N PHE A 385 -0.89 -18.46 -8.19
CA PHE A 385 -1.02 -19.57 -7.25
C PHE A 385 -2.34 -19.50 -6.51
N HIS A 386 -2.95 -20.66 -6.27
CA HIS A 386 -4.10 -20.76 -5.38
C HIS A 386 -3.68 -20.33 -3.96
N PRO A 387 -4.51 -19.60 -3.19
CA PRO A 387 -4.16 -19.20 -1.83
C PRO A 387 -3.77 -20.37 -0.92
N GLY A 388 -4.37 -21.54 -1.13
CA GLY A 388 -4.03 -22.79 -0.43
C GLY A 388 -2.95 -23.63 -1.11
N PHE A 389 -2.10 -23.07 -1.94
CA PHE A 389 -1.09 -23.81 -2.74
C PHE A 389 -0.23 -24.74 -1.90
N SER A 390 0.13 -24.36 -0.66
CA SER A 390 0.93 -25.20 0.23
C SER A 390 0.26 -26.54 0.55
N GLN A 391 -1.07 -26.61 0.52
CA GLN A 391 -1.87 -27.83 0.78
C GLN A 391 -2.34 -28.49 -0.52
N THR A 392 -2.80 -27.71 -1.48
CA THR A 392 -3.44 -28.21 -2.70
C THR A 392 -2.47 -28.43 -3.85
N GLY A 393 -1.39 -27.66 -3.89
CA GLY A 393 -0.47 -27.61 -5.02
C GLY A 393 -1.08 -27.04 -6.31
N GLU A 394 -2.20 -26.32 -6.20
CA GLU A 394 -2.92 -25.78 -7.35
C GLU A 394 -2.39 -24.43 -7.75
N PHE A 395 -2.22 -24.24 -9.05
CA PHE A 395 -1.89 -22.96 -9.65
C PHE A 395 -2.58 -22.81 -11.02
N PHE A 396 -2.69 -21.58 -11.47
CA PHE A 396 -3.35 -21.20 -12.71
C PHE A 396 -2.35 -20.59 -13.66
N ILE A 397 -2.45 -20.93 -14.92
CA ILE A 397 -1.64 -20.36 -16.00
C ILE A 397 -2.54 -19.76 -17.08
N CYS A 398 -2.08 -18.64 -17.65
CA CYS A 398 -2.69 -18.01 -18.81
C CYS A 398 -1.74 -18.14 -19.99
N TYR A 399 -2.24 -18.67 -21.10
CA TYR A 399 -1.44 -18.84 -22.32
C TYR A 399 -2.31 -18.76 -23.59
N SER A 400 -1.70 -18.53 -24.73
CA SER A 400 -2.33 -18.53 -26.05
C SER A 400 -1.74 -19.62 -26.96
#